data_d558b755c2250cea3e972c7ad67123af
#
_entry.id   d558b755c2250cea3e972c7ad67123af
#
_cell.length_a   1.000
_cell.length_b   1.000
_cell.length_c   1.000
_cell.angle_alpha   90.00
_cell.angle_beta   90.00
_cell.angle_gamma   90.00
#
_symmetry.space_group_name_H-M   'P 1'
#
loop_
_entity.id
_entity.type
_entity.pdbx_description
1 polymer ?
#
loop_
_entity_poly.entity_id
_entity_poly.type
_entity_poly.pdbx_seq_one_letter_code
_entity_poly.pdbx_strand_id
1 'polypeptide(L)'
;MVKQWLVVLIVVGLMLSGCIGDEFLDMDNDGIEDNEDLDRDGDGWMNIMEIDCDSDPDNFEEIPNDLDSDTICDNLDEDIDGDDLPNDWEVERGLDPMNKNDTIVCHGLSKYCLRNYDDFTFPESHNAFATSEDGVILGTNHYTGLQAQWDGGVRAFMVDAHHLSEDETEAEDVRFCHGSPGQFPHPCKYSEVDPFEWLSLLNSLMNLTNENCSFMCGEVVSILVENYVPANHLEFLFNQTGILERVFIHQLGEPWPSIGDMILQKKDVVIYVQSEYNESFSYFHPAWKHSWDTPYGQQDKEEMTCELGRGDSSQSVWHLSNWLSSIFGTADPYKAHEVNEYEFLLNRTIECWEIMDRRPTFVAVDYWEDGEITNVTITLNKMENWDDEIPAHP
;
A
#
# COMPACT_ATOMS: atom_id res chain seq x y z
N MET A 1 -29.28 -30.08 90.59
CA MET A 1 -30.12 -29.36 89.59
C MET A 1 -29.38 -28.29 88.83
N VAL A 2 -28.27 -27.77 89.27
CA VAL A 2 -27.55 -26.67 88.60
C VAL A 2 -26.67 -27.13 87.38
N LYS A 3 -26.17 -28.38 87.39
CA LYS A 3 -25.31 -28.91 86.34
C LYS A 3 -26.03 -29.28 85.03
N GLN A 4 -27.33 -29.58 85.07
CA GLN A 4 -28.08 -29.94 83.83
C GLN A 4 -28.49 -28.71 82.99
N TRP A 5 -28.72 -27.57 83.61
CA TRP A 5 -29.05 -26.32 82.89
C TRP A 5 -27.88 -25.69 82.18
N LEU A 6 -26.64 -25.91 82.71
CA LEU A 6 -25.44 -25.34 82.04
C LEU A 6 -25.08 -26.07 80.72
N VAL A 7 -25.35 -27.39 80.69
CA VAL A 7 -25.13 -28.22 79.50
C VAL A 7 -26.16 -27.91 78.40
N VAL A 8 -27.41 -27.62 78.77
CA VAL A 8 -28.46 -27.24 77.79
C VAL A 8 -28.23 -25.85 77.24
N LEU A 9 -27.72 -24.91 78.02
CA LEU A 9 -27.36 -23.55 77.49
C LEU A 9 -26.14 -23.55 76.61
N ILE A 10 -25.13 -24.43 76.85
CA ILE A 10 -23.98 -24.58 75.99
C ILE A 10 -24.36 -25.27 74.65
N VAL A 11 -25.25 -26.25 74.66
CA VAL A 11 -25.73 -26.97 73.50
C VAL A 11 -26.62 -26.04 72.62
N VAL A 12 -27.46 -25.22 73.24
CA VAL A 12 -28.29 -24.20 72.51
C VAL A 12 -27.43 -23.08 71.98
N GLY A 13 -26.36 -22.66 72.73
CA GLY A 13 -25.40 -21.64 72.22
C GLY A 13 -24.53 -22.14 71.05
N LEU A 14 -24.23 -23.46 71.02
CA LEU A 14 -23.49 -24.08 69.89
C LEU A 14 -24.38 -24.37 68.66
N MET A 15 -25.70 -24.40 68.79
CA MET A 15 -26.64 -24.59 67.70
C MET A 15 -27.03 -23.24 67.03
N LEU A 16 -26.70 -22.12 67.65
CA LEU A 16 -26.98 -20.77 67.07
C LEU A 16 -25.75 -20.12 66.48
N SER A 17 -24.59 -20.78 66.44
CA SER A 17 -23.38 -20.33 65.79
C SER A 17 -23.11 -20.99 64.41
N GLY A 18 -24.12 -21.68 63.88
CA GLY A 18 -24.02 -22.30 62.56
C GLY A 18 -24.97 -21.64 61.57
N CYS A 19 -24.40 -21.09 60.56
CA CYS A 19 -24.95 -20.46 59.35
C CYS A 19 -25.04 -18.91 59.44
N ILE A 20 -23.88 -18.27 59.47
CA ILE A 20 -23.73 -17.15 58.56
C ILE A 20 -23.40 -17.89 57.23
N GLY A 21 -24.41 -18.28 56.48
CA GLY A 21 -24.25 -18.58 55.08
C GLY A 21 -23.81 -17.27 54.42
N ASP A 22 -22.74 -17.29 53.69
CA ASP A 22 -22.50 -16.23 52.76
C ASP A 22 -23.80 -16.10 51.92
N GLU A 23 -24.43 -14.93 51.90
CA GLU A 23 -25.57 -14.70 51.03
C GLU A 23 -25.05 -14.90 49.61
N PHE A 24 -25.64 -15.86 48.88
CA PHE A 24 -25.43 -15.99 47.45
C PHE A 24 -25.98 -14.73 46.79
N LEU A 25 -25.09 -13.85 46.44
CA LEU A 25 -25.40 -12.64 45.69
C LEU A 25 -25.21 -12.97 44.21
N ASP A 26 -26.20 -12.70 43.41
CA ASP A 26 -26.30 -12.99 41.97
C ASP A 26 -27.19 -11.86 41.39
N MET A 27 -26.52 -10.81 40.90
CA MET A 27 -27.13 -9.52 40.58
C MET A 27 -27.98 -9.60 39.30
N ASP A 28 -27.48 -10.26 38.27
CA ASP A 28 -28.16 -10.41 36.97
C ASP A 28 -29.05 -11.67 36.90
N ASN A 29 -28.94 -12.56 37.89
CA ASN A 29 -29.66 -13.84 38.02
C ASN A 29 -29.29 -14.88 36.96
N ASP A 30 -28.04 -14.92 36.52
CA ASP A 30 -27.53 -15.91 35.58
C ASP A 30 -27.09 -17.23 36.21
N GLY A 31 -26.96 -17.25 37.55
CA GLY A 31 -26.62 -18.42 38.38
C GLY A 31 -25.14 -18.47 38.77
N ILE A 32 -24.36 -17.44 38.49
CA ILE A 32 -22.99 -17.23 38.95
C ILE A 32 -23.01 -16.27 40.14
N GLU A 33 -22.19 -16.53 41.17
CA GLU A 33 -22.09 -15.64 42.34
C GLU A 33 -21.28 -14.38 41.96
N ASP A 34 -21.74 -13.16 42.37
CA ASP A 34 -21.13 -11.87 42.03
C ASP A 34 -19.60 -11.80 42.21
N ASN A 35 -19.04 -12.56 43.13
CA ASN A 35 -17.59 -12.59 43.38
C ASN A 35 -16.82 -13.48 42.38
N GLU A 36 -17.51 -14.34 41.64
CA GLU A 36 -16.96 -15.22 40.59
C GLU A 36 -17.45 -14.79 39.18
N ASP A 37 -18.38 -13.83 39.14
CA ASP A 37 -18.97 -13.33 37.90
C ASP A 37 -18.06 -12.34 37.21
N LEU A 38 -17.90 -12.51 35.90
CA LEU A 38 -17.10 -11.64 35.02
C LEU A 38 -17.90 -10.48 34.44
N ASP A 39 -19.27 -10.56 34.50
CA ASP A 39 -20.24 -9.59 33.97
C ASP A 39 -21.42 -9.55 34.97
N ARG A 40 -21.18 -8.90 36.14
CA ARG A 40 -22.06 -9.00 37.33
C ARG A 40 -23.46 -8.44 37.15
N ASP A 41 -23.61 -7.41 36.32
CA ASP A 41 -24.92 -6.79 36.08
C ASP A 41 -25.60 -7.31 34.80
N GLY A 42 -24.87 -8.12 34.00
CA GLY A 42 -25.40 -8.82 32.83
C GLY A 42 -25.67 -7.95 31.64
N ASP A 43 -24.96 -6.79 31.50
CA ASP A 43 -25.17 -5.86 30.40
C ASP A 43 -24.42 -6.24 29.13
N GLY A 44 -23.47 -7.20 29.21
CA GLY A 44 -22.65 -7.73 28.13
C GLY A 44 -21.20 -7.24 28.12
N TRP A 45 -20.85 -6.33 29.05
CA TRP A 45 -19.47 -5.89 29.28
C TRP A 45 -18.87 -6.62 30.48
N MET A 46 -17.57 -6.93 30.40
CA MET A 46 -16.92 -7.56 31.55
C MET A 46 -16.60 -6.50 32.61
N ASN A 47 -16.77 -6.83 33.89
CA ASN A 47 -16.49 -5.94 35.04
C ASN A 47 -15.15 -5.22 34.95
N ILE A 48 -14.09 -5.92 34.48
CA ILE A 48 -12.75 -5.34 34.33
C ILE A 48 -12.71 -4.28 33.19
N MET A 49 -13.43 -4.54 32.09
CA MET A 49 -13.49 -3.61 30.95
C MET A 49 -14.30 -2.37 31.34
N GLU A 50 -15.40 -2.52 32.05
CA GLU A 50 -16.19 -1.41 32.54
C GLU A 50 -15.38 -0.49 33.47
N ILE A 51 -14.63 -1.08 34.44
CA ILE A 51 -13.74 -0.32 35.32
C ILE A 51 -12.69 0.46 34.53
N ASP A 52 -12.09 -0.18 33.49
CA ASP A 52 -11.09 0.45 32.64
C ASP A 52 -11.72 1.54 31.76
N CYS A 53 -13.01 1.42 31.46
CA CYS A 53 -13.80 2.38 30.67
C CYS A 53 -14.50 3.47 31.51
N ASP A 54 -14.21 3.57 32.82
CA ASP A 54 -14.88 4.48 33.77
C ASP A 54 -16.40 4.27 33.90
N SER A 55 -16.89 3.03 33.69
CA SER A 55 -18.27 2.58 33.89
C SER A 55 -18.44 1.82 35.20
N ASP A 56 -19.70 1.65 35.68
CA ASP A 56 -19.99 0.97 36.93
C ASP A 56 -20.42 -0.48 36.68
N PRO A 57 -19.56 -1.49 36.98
CA PRO A 57 -19.83 -2.91 36.73
C PRO A 57 -20.97 -3.52 37.58
N ASP A 58 -21.66 -2.70 38.35
CA ASP A 58 -22.83 -3.07 39.16
C ASP A 58 -24.11 -2.37 38.68
N ASN A 59 -24.08 -1.73 37.49
CA ASN A 59 -25.18 -0.92 36.98
C ASN A 59 -25.51 -1.19 35.49
N PHE A 60 -26.31 -2.18 35.21
CA PHE A 60 -26.81 -2.61 33.90
C PHE A 60 -27.23 -1.45 32.92
N GLU A 61 -27.57 -0.26 33.44
CA GLU A 61 -27.95 0.89 32.62
C GLU A 61 -26.76 1.78 32.23
N GLU A 62 -25.57 1.54 32.76
CA GLU A 62 -24.35 2.34 32.55
C GLU A 62 -23.35 1.62 31.64
N ILE A 63 -23.73 1.46 30.38
CA ILE A 63 -22.92 0.80 29.35
C ILE A 63 -21.80 1.75 28.86
N PRO A 64 -20.54 1.30 28.75
CA PRO A 64 -19.47 2.08 28.17
C PRO A 64 -19.80 2.59 26.74
N ASN A 65 -19.35 3.81 26.39
CA ASN A 65 -19.46 4.24 25.01
C ASN A 65 -18.50 3.42 24.13
N ASP A 66 -19.02 2.93 23.02
CA ASP A 66 -18.33 2.12 22.02
C ASP A 66 -18.96 2.42 20.66
N LEU A 67 -18.34 3.36 19.95
CA LEU A 67 -18.95 3.99 18.76
C LEU A 67 -19.01 3.04 17.56
N ASP A 68 -17.96 2.23 17.37
CA ASP A 68 -17.85 1.28 16.24
C ASP A 68 -18.32 -0.14 16.58
N SER A 69 -18.55 -0.41 17.88
CA SER A 69 -19.04 -1.67 18.41
C SER A 69 -18.04 -2.84 18.28
N ASP A 70 -16.76 -2.58 18.49
CA ASP A 70 -15.69 -3.58 18.46
C ASP A 70 -15.37 -4.18 19.85
N THR A 71 -16.06 -3.69 20.91
CA THR A 71 -15.89 -4.08 22.32
C THR A 71 -14.68 -3.43 23.01
N ILE A 72 -14.11 -2.39 22.45
CA ILE A 72 -13.18 -1.46 23.09
C ILE A 72 -13.94 -0.14 23.27
N CYS A 73 -13.95 0.41 24.48
CA CYS A 73 -14.65 1.68 24.70
C CYS A 73 -13.87 2.86 24.13
N ASP A 74 -14.61 3.90 23.73
CA ASP A 74 -14.07 5.10 23.07
C ASP A 74 -12.83 5.72 23.77
N ASN A 75 -12.73 5.63 25.09
CA ASN A 75 -11.61 6.22 25.82
C ASN A 75 -10.32 5.37 25.75
N LEU A 76 -10.40 4.13 25.38
CA LEU A 76 -9.28 3.19 25.27
C LEU A 76 -9.01 2.79 23.84
N ASP A 77 -9.91 3.17 22.93
CA ASP A 77 -9.86 2.82 21.54
C ASP A 77 -8.86 3.71 20.79
N GLU A 78 -7.99 3.09 19.99
CA GLU A 78 -7.06 3.78 19.10
C GLU A 78 -7.69 4.17 17.76
N ASP A 79 -8.92 3.64 17.43
CA ASP A 79 -9.68 3.87 16.20
C ASP A 79 -11.19 3.90 16.52
N ILE A 80 -11.62 4.98 17.21
CA ILE A 80 -12.97 5.12 17.84
C ILE A 80 -14.13 4.87 16.88
N ASP A 81 -14.01 5.24 15.61
CA ASP A 81 -15.11 5.10 14.64
C ASP A 81 -14.96 3.90 13.69
N GLY A 82 -13.84 3.16 13.80
CA GLY A 82 -13.60 1.90 13.10
C GLY A 82 -13.44 2.08 11.58
N ASP A 83 -12.74 3.14 11.14
CA ASP A 83 -12.48 3.39 9.72
C ASP A 83 -11.10 2.90 9.23
N ASP A 84 -10.35 2.21 10.09
CA ASP A 84 -8.96 1.73 9.90
C ASP A 84 -7.90 2.85 9.97
N LEU A 85 -8.22 4.05 10.50
CA LEU A 85 -7.27 5.13 10.75
C LEU A 85 -7.17 5.42 12.25
N PRO A 86 -5.96 5.49 12.85
CA PRO A 86 -5.83 5.82 14.27
C PRO A 86 -6.26 7.25 14.58
N ASN A 87 -6.94 7.45 15.71
CA ASN A 87 -7.43 8.76 16.19
C ASN A 87 -6.37 9.87 16.12
N ASP A 88 -5.16 9.59 16.60
CA ASP A 88 -4.05 10.57 16.60
C ASP A 88 -3.63 10.94 15.18
N TRP A 89 -3.61 9.97 14.27
CA TRP A 89 -3.27 10.18 12.86
C TRP A 89 -4.28 11.10 12.18
N GLU A 90 -5.56 10.90 12.45
CA GLU A 90 -6.67 11.69 11.93
C GLU A 90 -6.64 13.13 12.45
N VAL A 91 -6.53 13.31 13.78
CA VAL A 91 -6.46 14.64 14.42
C VAL A 91 -5.30 15.46 13.88
N GLU A 92 -4.11 14.86 13.69
CA GLU A 92 -2.96 15.54 13.11
C GLU A 92 -3.20 16.06 11.69
N ARG A 93 -4.12 15.41 10.95
CA ARG A 93 -4.45 15.73 9.54
C ARG A 93 -5.76 16.47 9.38
N GLY A 94 -6.46 16.72 10.50
CA GLY A 94 -7.70 17.51 10.57
C GLY A 94 -8.93 16.72 10.15
N LEU A 95 -8.87 15.39 10.25
CA LEU A 95 -10.01 14.49 10.17
C LEU A 95 -10.70 14.37 11.55
N ASP A 96 -11.93 13.87 11.59
CA ASP A 96 -12.72 13.72 12.80
C ASP A 96 -12.75 12.24 13.24
N PRO A 97 -11.99 11.83 14.29
CA PRO A 97 -11.87 10.44 14.72
C PRO A 97 -13.15 9.85 15.33
N MET A 98 -14.24 10.61 15.32
CA MET A 98 -15.56 10.12 15.76
C MET A 98 -16.54 10.04 14.58
N ASN A 99 -16.07 10.16 13.35
CA ASN A 99 -16.93 10.20 12.17
C ASN A 99 -16.38 9.35 11.03
N LYS A 100 -16.68 8.08 11.00
CA LYS A 100 -16.33 7.08 9.97
C LYS A 100 -16.47 7.55 8.51
N ASN A 101 -17.21 8.65 8.27
CA ASN A 101 -17.35 9.21 6.93
C ASN A 101 -16.39 10.38 6.66
N ASP A 102 -15.61 10.82 7.64
CA ASP A 102 -14.54 11.80 7.47
C ASP A 102 -13.19 11.10 7.41
N THR A 103 -13.00 10.29 6.38
CA THR A 103 -11.89 9.34 6.19
C THR A 103 -11.18 9.55 4.86
N ILE A 104 -10.03 8.93 4.71
CA ILE A 104 -9.29 8.84 3.45
C ILE A 104 -9.04 7.38 3.07
N VAL A 105 -9.17 7.07 1.78
CA VAL A 105 -8.91 5.74 1.22
C VAL A 105 -7.76 5.81 0.23
N CYS A 106 -6.68 5.08 0.49
CA CYS A 106 -5.49 5.01 -0.33
C CYS A 106 -5.38 3.64 -1.00
N HIS A 107 -5.27 3.60 -2.32
CA HIS A 107 -5.19 2.32 -3.05
C HIS A 107 -6.29 1.32 -2.63
N GLY A 108 -7.50 1.82 -2.34
CA GLY A 108 -8.67 1.02 -2.02
C GLY A 108 -8.87 0.66 -0.55
N LEU A 109 -7.95 0.99 0.36
CA LEU A 109 -8.08 0.72 1.80
C LEU A 109 -7.52 1.88 2.64
N SER A 110 -8.26 2.29 3.69
CA SER A 110 -7.81 3.37 4.60
C SER A 110 -6.49 3.05 5.27
N LYS A 111 -6.30 1.84 5.77
CA LYS A 111 -5.04 1.41 6.40
C LYS A 111 -3.80 1.54 5.51
N TYR A 112 -3.93 1.57 4.19
CA TYR A 112 -2.80 1.79 3.29
C TYR A 112 -2.31 3.24 3.32
N CYS A 113 -3.14 4.17 3.80
CA CYS A 113 -2.74 5.56 4.01
C CYS A 113 -1.65 5.72 5.08
N LEU A 114 -1.55 4.76 6.00
CA LEU A 114 -0.56 4.75 7.08
C LEU A 114 0.83 4.30 6.62
N ARG A 115 0.92 3.54 5.52
CA ARG A 115 2.21 3.04 5.01
C ARG A 115 3.01 4.15 4.36
N ASN A 116 4.31 4.15 4.62
CA ASN A 116 5.23 5.01 3.89
C ASN A 116 5.36 4.55 2.43
N TYR A 117 5.63 5.50 1.55
CA TYR A 117 5.80 5.25 0.11
C TYR A 117 6.82 4.13 -0.18
N ASP A 118 7.92 4.08 0.54
CA ASP A 118 8.99 3.09 0.39
C ASP A 118 8.72 1.75 1.10
N ASP A 119 7.61 1.65 1.84
CA ASP A 119 7.11 0.42 2.47
C ASP A 119 5.78 -0.05 1.85
N PHE A 120 5.44 0.44 0.68
CA PHE A 120 4.29 -0.01 -0.10
C PHE A 120 4.77 -0.64 -1.41
N THR A 121 4.18 -1.76 -1.81
CA THR A 121 4.55 -2.44 -3.06
C THR A 121 3.58 -2.07 -4.17
N PHE A 122 4.10 -1.41 -5.21
CA PHE A 122 3.35 -1.01 -6.40
C PHE A 122 3.54 -2.02 -7.54
N PRO A 123 2.48 -2.43 -8.25
CA PRO A 123 2.61 -3.13 -9.51
C PRO A 123 3.15 -2.16 -10.57
N GLU A 124 4.23 -2.55 -11.25
CA GLU A 124 4.94 -1.73 -12.23
C GLU A 124 4.96 -2.37 -13.62
N SER A 125 4.60 -1.60 -14.65
CA SER A 125 4.72 -1.99 -16.04
C SER A 125 6.03 -1.52 -16.63
N HIS A 126 6.87 -2.45 -17.09
CA HIS A 126 8.09 -2.13 -17.83
C HIS A 126 7.73 -1.72 -19.27
N ASN A 127 8.21 -0.55 -19.72
CA ASN A 127 7.83 0.04 -21.02
C ASN A 127 6.30 0.13 -21.20
N ALA A 128 5.61 0.72 -20.24
CA ALA A 128 4.15 0.77 -20.10
C ALA A 128 3.41 1.28 -21.35
N PHE A 129 4.06 2.15 -22.15
CA PHE A 129 3.55 2.71 -23.40
C PHE A 129 3.68 1.76 -24.59
N ALA A 130 4.58 0.77 -24.51
CA ALA A 130 4.92 -0.10 -25.63
C ALA A 130 3.89 -1.23 -25.79
N THR A 131 2.68 -0.87 -26.25
CA THR A 131 1.56 -1.81 -26.31
C THR A 131 1.09 -2.10 -27.75
N SER A 132 0.51 -3.29 -27.95
CA SER A 132 -0.12 -3.65 -29.23
C SER A 132 -1.35 -2.78 -29.50
N GLU A 133 -2.07 -2.38 -28.46
CA GLU A 133 -3.26 -1.53 -28.56
C GLU A 133 -2.92 -0.12 -29.05
N ASP A 134 -1.80 0.44 -28.57
CA ASP A 134 -1.31 1.76 -28.97
C ASP A 134 -0.58 1.74 -30.32
N GLY A 135 -0.54 0.58 -30.99
CA GLY A 135 -0.01 0.44 -32.35
C GLY A 135 1.50 0.23 -32.45
N VAL A 136 2.15 -0.10 -31.33
CA VAL A 136 3.57 -0.49 -31.34
C VAL A 136 3.72 -1.82 -32.09
N ILE A 137 4.60 -1.84 -33.09
CA ILE A 137 4.77 -3.00 -33.98
C ILE A 137 6.00 -3.84 -33.58
N LEU A 138 7.05 -3.20 -33.09
CA LEU A 138 8.29 -3.85 -32.69
C LEU A 138 8.64 -3.44 -31.27
N GLY A 139 8.98 -4.41 -30.44
CA GLY A 139 9.35 -4.18 -29.04
C GLY A 139 8.13 -3.93 -28.16
N THR A 140 7.00 -4.58 -28.45
CA THR A 140 5.83 -4.57 -27.54
C THR A 140 6.17 -5.27 -26.25
N ASN A 141 5.79 -4.63 -25.13
CA ASN A 141 5.94 -5.17 -23.78
C ASN A 141 4.58 -5.53 -23.17
N HIS A 142 3.46 -5.04 -23.72
CA HIS A 142 2.11 -5.32 -23.23
C HIS A 142 1.12 -5.42 -24.39
N TYR A 143 -0.03 -6.03 -24.13
CA TYR A 143 -1.11 -6.09 -25.15
C TYR A 143 -1.99 -4.86 -25.11
N THR A 144 -2.30 -4.35 -23.90
CA THR A 144 -3.29 -3.30 -23.66
C THR A 144 -2.65 -2.01 -23.16
N GLY A 145 -3.31 -0.87 -23.51
CA GLY A 145 -2.85 0.47 -23.20
C GLY A 145 -3.08 0.89 -21.74
N LEU A 146 -2.78 2.17 -21.47
CA LEU A 146 -2.78 2.74 -20.13
C LEU A 146 -4.11 2.58 -19.38
N GLN A 147 -5.26 2.74 -20.05
CA GLN A 147 -6.56 2.58 -19.41
C GLN A 147 -6.73 1.20 -18.78
N ALA A 148 -6.41 0.14 -19.53
CA ALA A 148 -6.51 -1.23 -19.03
C ALA A 148 -5.50 -1.51 -17.92
N GLN A 149 -4.27 -1.00 -18.04
CA GLN A 149 -3.24 -1.09 -17.00
C GLN A 149 -3.75 -0.44 -15.70
N TRP A 150 -4.33 0.76 -15.79
CA TRP A 150 -4.93 1.46 -14.65
C TRP A 150 -6.07 0.67 -14.01
N ASP A 151 -7.01 0.19 -14.82
CA ASP A 151 -8.16 -0.59 -14.36
C ASP A 151 -7.72 -1.94 -13.76
N GLY A 152 -6.61 -2.49 -14.26
CA GLY A 152 -5.93 -3.68 -13.71
C GLY A 152 -5.11 -3.42 -12.44
N GLY A 153 -5.04 -2.19 -11.97
CA GLY A 153 -4.37 -1.83 -10.70
C GLY A 153 -2.90 -1.41 -10.82
N VAL A 154 -2.31 -1.33 -12.02
CA VAL A 154 -0.94 -0.83 -12.22
C VAL A 154 -0.85 0.64 -11.81
N ARG A 155 0.17 0.98 -11.00
CA ARG A 155 0.39 2.34 -10.46
C ARG A 155 1.83 2.83 -10.61
N ALA A 156 2.70 2.03 -11.18
CA ALA A 156 4.04 2.42 -11.54
C ALA A 156 4.32 2.12 -13.02
N PHE A 157 4.98 3.04 -13.72
CA PHE A 157 5.12 2.99 -15.17
C PHE A 157 6.55 3.35 -15.58
N MET A 158 7.23 2.46 -16.30
CA MET A 158 8.48 2.76 -16.95
C MET A 158 8.21 3.22 -18.38
N VAL A 159 8.84 4.32 -18.79
CA VAL A 159 8.67 4.91 -20.13
C VAL A 159 9.99 5.44 -20.69
N ASP A 160 10.17 5.39 -22.02
CA ASP A 160 11.36 5.89 -22.72
C ASP A 160 11.00 7.16 -23.48
N ALA A 161 11.61 8.29 -23.13
CA ALA A 161 11.38 9.58 -23.77
C ALA A 161 12.46 9.92 -24.80
N HIS A 162 12.09 9.99 -26.07
CA HIS A 162 12.93 10.36 -27.20
C HIS A 162 12.36 11.56 -27.95
N HIS A 163 13.17 12.22 -28.78
CA HIS A 163 12.64 13.06 -29.84
C HIS A 163 12.13 12.19 -31.00
N LEU A 164 11.18 12.73 -31.77
CA LEU A 164 10.53 12.01 -32.87
C LEU A 164 11.52 11.56 -33.93
N SER A 165 12.54 12.39 -34.21
CA SER A 165 13.63 12.08 -35.14
C SER A 165 14.87 12.91 -34.81
N GLU A 166 15.96 12.73 -35.58
CA GLU A 166 17.17 13.53 -35.41
C GLU A 166 16.97 15.01 -35.88
N ASP A 167 15.97 15.26 -36.73
CA ASP A 167 15.66 16.59 -37.29
C ASP A 167 14.51 17.30 -36.57
N GLU A 168 13.67 16.55 -35.84
CA GLU A 168 12.50 17.00 -35.06
C GLU A 168 12.81 16.88 -33.59
N THR A 169 13.36 17.93 -32.98
CA THR A 169 13.98 17.91 -31.66
C THR A 169 13.49 19.01 -30.71
N GLU A 170 12.34 19.60 -31.00
CA GLU A 170 11.71 20.58 -30.09
C GLU A 170 10.97 19.87 -28.92
N ALA A 171 10.48 20.62 -27.97
CA ALA A 171 9.80 20.06 -26.82
C ALA A 171 8.47 19.33 -27.18
N GLU A 172 7.80 19.80 -28.23
CA GLU A 172 6.59 19.21 -28.78
C GLU A 172 6.85 17.92 -29.57
N ASP A 173 8.12 17.68 -29.95
CA ASP A 173 8.53 16.48 -30.67
C ASP A 173 8.92 15.32 -29.75
N VAL A 174 8.77 15.47 -28.45
CA VAL A 174 8.99 14.36 -27.51
C VAL A 174 7.96 13.26 -27.77
N ARG A 175 8.43 12.02 -27.81
CA ARG A 175 7.62 10.79 -27.98
C ARG A 175 8.07 9.72 -27.01
N PHE A 176 7.16 8.83 -26.65
CA PHE A 176 7.54 7.57 -26.01
C PHE A 176 7.87 6.55 -27.10
N CYS A 177 9.10 6.06 -27.08
CA CYS A 177 9.62 5.16 -28.12
C CYS A 177 10.61 4.18 -27.52
N HIS A 178 10.41 2.87 -27.74
CA HIS A 178 11.26 1.84 -27.18
C HIS A 178 12.56 1.64 -27.98
N GLY A 179 13.70 1.94 -27.37
CA GLY A 179 15.00 1.70 -27.95
C GLY A 179 16.10 2.64 -27.46
N SER A 180 17.33 2.43 -27.95
CA SER A 180 18.51 3.20 -27.51
C SER A 180 18.80 4.36 -28.47
N PRO A 181 19.39 5.47 -27.97
CA PRO A 181 19.87 6.56 -28.82
C PRO A 181 20.86 6.07 -29.88
N GLY A 182 20.73 6.59 -31.11
CA GLY A 182 21.60 6.22 -32.23
C GLY A 182 21.29 4.84 -32.83
N GLN A 183 20.27 4.15 -32.39
CA GLN A 183 19.79 2.92 -33.01
C GLN A 183 19.30 3.19 -34.44
N PHE A 184 19.52 2.23 -35.34
CA PHE A 184 18.96 2.29 -36.70
C PHE A 184 18.08 1.05 -36.97
N PRO A 185 16.83 1.23 -37.41
CA PRO A 185 16.13 2.50 -37.57
C PRO A 185 15.91 3.24 -36.24
N HIS A 186 15.62 4.55 -36.30
CA HIS A 186 15.35 5.38 -35.12
C HIS A 186 14.27 4.74 -34.24
N PRO A 187 14.36 4.75 -32.88
CA PRO A 187 13.42 4.13 -31.99
C PRO A 187 11.95 4.42 -32.30
N CYS A 188 11.62 5.69 -32.55
CA CYS A 188 10.24 6.13 -32.80
C CYS A 188 9.65 5.67 -34.14
N LYS A 189 10.44 5.04 -35.03
CA LYS A 189 9.91 4.61 -36.33
C LYS A 189 8.84 3.54 -36.29
N TYR A 190 8.85 2.69 -35.25
CA TYR A 190 7.96 1.54 -35.13
C TYR A 190 7.29 1.39 -33.75
N SER A 191 7.61 2.30 -32.83
CA SER A 191 7.14 2.24 -31.45
C SER A 191 6.70 3.61 -30.92
N GLU A 192 6.34 4.55 -31.80
CA GLU A 192 5.93 5.91 -31.44
C GLU A 192 4.57 5.92 -30.74
N VAL A 193 4.54 6.52 -29.51
CA VAL A 193 3.33 6.84 -28.78
C VAL A 193 3.39 8.31 -28.36
N ASP A 194 2.26 9.04 -28.48
CA ASP A 194 2.17 10.44 -28.07
C ASP A 194 2.14 10.55 -26.53
N PRO A 195 3.20 11.09 -25.89
CA PRO A 195 3.26 11.21 -24.45
C PRO A 195 2.30 12.26 -23.88
N PHE A 196 1.89 13.26 -24.68
CA PHE A 196 0.94 14.28 -24.21
C PHE A 196 -0.45 13.68 -24.03
N GLU A 197 -0.90 12.83 -24.97
CA GLU A 197 -2.14 12.09 -24.84
C GLU A 197 -2.06 11.08 -23.70
N TRP A 198 -0.97 10.32 -23.62
CA TRP A 198 -0.76 9.28 -22.61
C TRP A 198 -0.75 9.83 -21.17
N LEU A 199 0.04 10.89 -20.91
CA LEU A 199 0.12 11.51 -19.58
C LEU A 199 -1.14 12.31 -19.23
N SER A 200 -1.84 12.90 -20.21
CA SER A 200 -3.12 13.56 -20.00
C SER A 200 -4.20 12.54 -19.59
N LEU A 201 -4.19 11.35 -20.19
CA LEU A 201 -5.06 10.25 -19.80
C LEU A 201 -4.73 9.81 -18.35
N LEU A 202 -3.45 9.61 -18.01
CA LEU A 202 -3.03 9.26 -16.66
C LEU A 202 -3.54 10.27 -15.62
N ASN A 203 -3.33 11.56 -15.87
CA ASN A 203 -3.83 12.62 -14.98
C ASN A 203 -5.36 12.61 -14.85
N SER A 204 -6.07 12.31 -15.92
CA SER A 204 -7.54 12.18 -15.91
C SER A 204 -7.99 10.98 -15.08
N LEU A 205 -7.33 9.83 -15.19
CA LEU A 205 -7.61 8.62 -14.43
C LEU A 205 -7.40 8.85 -12.92
N MET A 206 -6.30 9.49 -12.54
CA MET A 206 -6.03 9.88 -11.16
C MET A 206 -7.11 10.81 -10.61
N ASN A 207 -7.57 11.79 -11.39
CA ASN A 207 -8.64 12.70 -10.96
C ASN A 207 -9.99 11.99 -10.84
N LEU A 208 -10.32 11.08 -11.75
CA LEU A 208 -11.56 10.29 -11.71
C LEU A 208 -11.61 9.37 -10.48
N THR A 209 -10.51 8.80 -10.06
CA THR A 209 -10.43 8.00 -8.81
C THR A 209 -10.83 8.88 -7.62
N ASN A 210 -10.31 10.10 -7.54
CA ASN A 210 -10.61 11.03 -6.46
C ASN A 210 -12.09 11.52 -6.48
N GLU A 211 -12.72 11.61 -7.65
CA GLU A 211 -14.09 12.09 -7.80
C GLU A 211 -15.16 11.01 -7.58
N ASN A 212 -14.82 9.75 -7.83
CA ASN A 212 -15.78 8.65 -7.85
C ASN A 212 -15.95 7.95 -6.49
N CYS A 213 -15.35 8.42 -5.43
CA CYS A 213 -15.54 7.86 -4.11
C CYS A 213 -16.36 8.74 -3.18
N SER A 214 -17.00 8.11 -2.19
CA SER A 214 -17.86 8.80 -1.21
C SER A 214 -17.06 9.56 -0.15
N PHE A 215 -15.74 9.30 -0.10
CA PHE A 215 -14.78 9.85 0.86
C PHE A 215 -13.64 10.54 0.10
N MET A 216 -12.61 10.98 0.80
CA MET A 216 -11.37 11.38 0.15
C MET A 216 -10.63 10.10 -0.30
N CYS A 217 -10.42 9.92 -1.59
CA CYS A 217 -9.69 8.78 -2.14
C CYS A 217 -8.52 9.24 -2.98
N GLY A 218 -7.49 8.43 -3.07
CA GLY A 218 -6.37 8.71 -3.94
C GLY A 218 -5.45 7.52 -4.18
N GLU A 219 -4.63 7.71 -5.18
CA GLU A 219 -3.62 6.76 -5.63
C GLU A 219 -2.28 7.49 -5.77
N VAL A 220 -1.21 6.93 -5.25
CA VAL A 220 0.13 7.40 -5.54
C VAL A 220 0.65 6.69 -6.79
N VAL A 221 1.24 7.47 -7.68
CA VAL A 221 1.76 6.98 -8.97
C VAL A 221 3.25 7.26 -9.09
N SER A 222 3.98 6.30 -9.65
CA SER A 222 5.39 6.45 -9.95
C SER A 222 5.65 6.34 -11.45
N ILE A 223 6.54 7.20 -11.97
CA ILE A 223 6.95 7.19 -13.37
C ILE A 223 8.47 7.13 -13.41
N LEU A 224 9.04 6.05 -13.95
CA LEU A 224 10.46 5.96 -14.24
C LEU A 224 10.68 6.27 -15.73
N VAL A 225 11.42 7.34 -16.00
CA VAL A 225 11.70 7.79 -17.37
C VAL A 225 13.13 7.44 -17.77
N GLU A 226 13.28 6.62 -18.80
CA GLU A 226 14.53 6.58 -19.56
C GLU A 226 14.63 7.83 -20.42
N ASN A 227 15.33 8.85 -19.90
CA ASN A 227 15.30 10.21 -20.45
C ASN A 227 16.42 10.45 -21.45
N TYR A 228 16.07 10.41 -22.73
CA TYR A 228 16.98 10.71 -23.85
C TYR A 228 16.74 12.10 -24.45
N VAL A 229 15.99 12.95 -23.75
CA VAL A 229 15.67 14.33 -24.12
C VAL A 229 16.18 15.32 -23.06
N PRO A 230 16.37 16.61 -23.38
CA PRO A 230 16.75 17.63 -22.43
C PRO A 230 15.71 17.81 -21.31
N ALA A 231 16.17 18.18 -20.10
CA ALA A 231 15.31 18.34 -18.94
C ALA A 231 14.15 19.32 -19.15
N ASN A 232 14.39 20.44 -19.83
CA ASN A 232 13.35 21.45 -20.11
C ASN A 232 12.28 20.94 -21.09
N HIS A 233 12.58 19.96 -21.95
CA HIS A 233 11.58 19.34 -22.83
C HIS A 233 10.72 18.35 -22.05
N LEU A 234 11.32 17.59 -21.14
CA LEU A 234 10.57 16.72 -20.23
C LEU A 234 9.72 17.54 -19.24
N GLU A 235 10.27 18.65 -18.71
CA GLU A 235 9.51 19.61 -17.90
C GLU A 235 8.30 20.16 -18.65
N PHE A 236 8.49 20.58 -19.90
CA PHE A 236 7.41 21.07 -20.76
C PHE A 236 6.30 20.01 -20.91
N LEU A 237 6.66 18.77 -21.20
CA LEU A 237 5.73 17.65 -21.32
C LEU A 237 4.90 17.46 -20.05
N PHE A 238 5.55 17.31 -18.89
CA PHE A 238 4.86 17.08 -17.62
C PHE A 238 4.04 18.28 -17.15
N ASN A 239 4.48 19.50 -17.50
CA ASN A 239 3.72 20.70 -17.20
C ASN A 239 2.45 20.82 -18.05
N GLN A 240 2.53 20.55 -19.37
CA GLN A 240 1.39 20.62 -20.28
C GLN A 240 0.31 19.58 -19.95
N THR A 241 0.68 18.46 -19.38
CA THR A 241 -0.23 17.37 -19.01
C THR A 241 -0.78 17.49 -17.58
N GLY A 242 -0.34 18.51 -16.83
CA GLY A 242 -0.76 18.75 -15.44
C GLY A 242 -0.12 17.80 -14.41
N ILE A 243 0.72 16.87 -14.83
CA ILE A 243 1.39 15.92 -13.93
C ILE A 243 2.41 16.63 -13.03
N LEU A 244 3.11 17.65 -13.54
CA LEU A 244 4.16 18.34 -12.79
C LEU A 244 3.65 18.99 -11.49
N GLU A 245 2.41 19.45 -11.46
CA GLU A 245 1.78 20.06 -10.28
C GLU A 245 1.59 19.05 -9.15
N ARG A 246 1.51 17.76 -9.48
CA ARG A 246 1.28 16.64 -8.55
C ARG A 246 2.58 16.03 -8.03
N VAL A 247 3.73 16.44 -8.53
CA VAL A 247 5.00 15.79 -8.18
C VAL A 247 5.38 16.06 -6.74
N PHE A 248 5.64 14.98 -6.00
CA PHE A 248 6.31 15.00 -4.71
C PHE A 248 7.81 15.15 -4.92
N ILE A 249 8.45 16.05 -4.18
CA ILE A 249 9.90 16.27 -4.24
C ILE A 249 10.54 15.67 -2.99
N HIS A 250 11.15 14.49 -3.15
CA HIS A 250 11.88 13.83 -2.08
C HIS A 250 13.33 14.33 -2.01
N GLN A 251 13.81 14.64 -0.81
CA GLN A 251 15.21 14.97 -0.57
C GLN A 251 15.97 13.70 -0.15
N LEU A 252 17.07 13.43 -0.82
CA LEU A 252 17.89 12.25 -0.56
C LEU A 252 18.35 12.18 0.91
N GLY A 253 18.04 11.04 1.56
CA GLY A 253 18.35 10.79 2.96
C GLY A 253 17.27 11.21 3.95
N GLU A 254 16.20 11.86 3.52
CA GLU A 254 15.02 12.08 4.34
C GLU A 254 14.08 10.85 4.28
N PRO A 255 13.27 10.60 5.32
CA PRO A 255 12.26 9.55 5.25
C PRO A 255 11.19 9.85 4.21
N TRP A 256 10.66 8.81 3.57
CA TRP A 256 9.51 8.95 2.70
C TRP A 256 8.23 9.21 3.54
N PRO A 257 7.32 10.06 3.05
CA PRO A 257 6.05 10.30 3.72
C PRO A 257 5.12 9.09 3.59
N SER A 258 4.05 9.09 4.39
CA SER A 258 2.98 8.13 4.19
C SER A 258 2.23 8.37 2.87
N ILE A 259 1.64 7.31 2.32
CA ILE A 259 0.76 7.37 1.14
C ILE A 259 -0.35 8.40 1.38
N GLY A 260 -0.96 8.39 2.58
CA GLY A 260 -2.01 9.34 2.95
C GLY A 260 -1.53 10.79 2.92
N ASP A 261 -0.34 11.08 3.44
CA ASP A 261 0.23 12.42 3.41
C ASP A 261 0.46 12.93 1.98
N MET A 262 0.91 12.06 1.08
CA MET A 262 1.12 12.42 -0.33
C MET A 262 -0.22 12.78 -1.02
N ILE A 263 -1.27 12.00 -0.77
CA ILE A 263 -2.60 12.21 -1.34
C ILE A 263 -3.25 13.48 -0.77
N LEU A 264 -3.20 13.67 0.55
CA LEU A 264 -3.74 14.86 1.23
C LEU A 264 -3.09 16.16 0.73
N GLN A 265 -1.79 16.12 0.46
CA GLN A 265 -1.03 17.25 -0.08
C GLN A 265 -1.22 17.43 -1.60
N LYS A 266 -1.90 16.52 -2.28
CA LYS A 266 -1.98 16.44 -3.76
C LYS A 266 -0.59 16.40 -4.41
N LYS A 267 0.34 15.70 -3.76
CA LYS A 267 1.71 15.43 -4.20
C LYS A 267 1.88 13.91 -4.34
N ASP A 268 1.06 13.34 -5.19
CA ASP A 268 0.81 11.91 -5.34
C ASP A 268 1.46 11.30 -6.59
N VAL A 269 2.42 12.03 -7.18
CA VAL A 269 3.25 11.51 -8.28
C VAL A 269 4.73 11.59 -7.91
N VAL A 270 5.48 10.53 -8.15
CA VAL A 270 6.94 10.51 -8.03
C VAL A 270 7.54 10.24 -9.41
N ILE A 271 8.44 11.12 -9.88
CA ILE A 271 9.12 10.97 -11.16
C ILE A 271 10.58 10.64 -10.92
N TYR A 272 11.01 9.48 -11.40
CA TYR A 272 12.41 9.09 -11.48
C TYR A 272 12.92 9.28 -12.91
N VAL A 273 14.17 9.70 -13.04
CA VAL A 273 14.85 9.82 -14.33
C VAL A 273 16.14 9.01 -14.33
N GLN A 274 16.38 8.26 -15.39
CA GLN A 274 17.55 7.38 -15.47
C GLN A 274 18.86 8.16 -15.50
N SER A 275 18.91 9.25 -16.29
CA SER A 275 20.05 10.16 -16.38
C SER A 275 19.78 11.41 -15.55
N GLU A 276 20.78 11.82 -14.75
CA GLU A 276 20.65 12.97 -13.87
C GLU A 276 20.50 14.27 -14.63
N TYR A 277 19.60 15.13 -14.16
CA TYR A 277 19.52 16.52 -14.53
C TYR A 277 20.16 17.41 -13.45
N ASN A 278 20.31 18.71 -13.73
CA ASN A 278 20.83 19.64 -12.74
C ASN A 278 19.78 19.97 -11.67
N GLU A 279 20.22 20.57 -10.55
CA GLU A 279 19.40 20.88 -9.38
C GLU A 279 18.18 21.79 -9.67
N SER A 280 18.14 22.48 -10.80
CA SER A 280 16.97 23.29 -11.19
C SER A 280 15.76 22.43 -11.50
N PHE A 281 15.94 21.13 -11.73
CA PHE A 281 14.91 20.15 -12.03
C PHE A 281 14.78 19.12 -10.90
N SER A 282 14.77 19.59 -9.64
CA SER A 282 14.74 18.73 -8.44
C SER A 282 13.50 17.84 -8.29
N TYR A 283 12.45 18.09 -9.05
CA TYR A 283 11.26 17.23 -9.18
C TYR A 283 11.50 15.99 -10.06
N PHE A 284 12.61 15.92 -10.77
CA PHE A 284 13.08 14.72 -11.45
C PHE A 284 14.15 14.03 -10.61
N HIS A 285 13.77 12.98 -9.89
CA HIS A 285 14.69 12.28 -9.00
C HIS A 285 15.65 11.40 -9.82
N PRO A 286 16.98 11.54 -9.67
CA PRO A 286 17.91 10.61 -10.30
C PRO A 286 17.67 9.18 -9.77
N ALA A 287 17.15 8.30 -10.65
CA ALA A 287 16.69 6.97 -10.27
C ALA A 287 17.73 6.20 -9.46
N TRP A 288 18.96 6.12 -9.97
CA TRP A 288 20.01 5.29 -9.37
C TRP A 288 20.75 5.95 -8.19
N LYS A 289 20.26 7.11 -7.74
CA LYS A 289 20.61 7.72 -6.44
C LYS A 289 19.50 7.56 -5.40
N HIS A 290 18.24 7.53 -5.83
CA HIS A 290 17.07 7.45 -4.95
C HIS A 290 16.53 6.02 -4.83
N SER A 291 16.95 5.13 -5.74
CA SER A 291 16.52 3.73 -5.78
C SER A 291 17.62 2.82 -6.34
N TRP A 292 17.29 1.54 -6.39
CA TRP A 292 18.09 0.51 -7.03
C TRP A 292 17.18 -0.56 -7.64
N ASP A 293 17.74 -1.43 -8.47
CA ASP A 293 17.01 -2.55 -9.05
C ASP A 293 17.78 -3.88 -8.94
N THR A 294 17.04 -4.99 -9.16
CA THR A 294 17.66 -6.29 -9.40
C THR A 294 18.09 -6.44 -10.85
N PRO A 295 19.03 -7.34 -11.18
CA PRO A 295 19.44 -7.61 -12.54
C PRO A 295 18.24 -8.00 -13.43
N TYR A 296 18.30 -7.60 -14.69
CA TYR A 296 17.27 -7.85 -15.69
C TYR A 296 17.90 -8.29 -17.02
N GLY A 297 17.07 -8.75 -17.97
CA GLY A 297 17.51 -9.20 -19.29
C GLY A 297 17.95 -10.66 -19.33
N GLN A 298 17.69 -11.44 -18.27
CA GLN A 298 17.91 -12.88 -18.25
C GLN A 298 17.01 -13.57 -19.29
N GLN A 299 17.44 -14.74 -19.74
CA GLN A 299 16.67 -15.54 -20.70
C GLN A 299 15.93 -16.70 -20.03
N ASP A 300 16.38 -17.12 -18.86
CA ASP A 300 15.78 -18.24 -18.11
C ASP A 300 15.49 -17.80 -16.65
N LYS A 301 14.40 -18.31 -16.08
CA LYS A 301 13.97 -17.95 -14.72
C LYS A 301 14.95 -18.37 -13.62
N GLU A 302 15.75 -19.43 -13.90
CA GLU A 302 16.80 -19.91 -13.00
C GLU A 302 18.00 -18.93 -12.91
N GLU A 303 18.10 -17.97 -13.83
CA GLU A 303 19.13 -16.93 -13.82
C GLU A 303 18.66 -15.66 -13.09
N MET A 304 17.39 -15.57 -12.71
CA MET A 304 16.84 -14.42 -11.98
C MET A 304 17.35 -14.43 -10.55
N THR A 305 17.99 -13.33 -10.12
CA THR A 305 18.55 -13.19 -8.77
C THR A 305 17.97 -11.99 -8.05
N CYS A 306 18.21 -11.93 -6.73
CA CYS A 306 17.89 -10.78 -5.90
C CYS A 306 19.08 -9.83 -5.71
N GLU A 307 20.19 -10.05 -6.40
CA GLU A 307 21.38 -9.23 -6.29
C GLU A 307 21.13 -7.78 -6.77
N LEU A 308 22.04 -6.88 -6.39
CA LEU A 308 22.03 -5.51 -6.89
C LEU A 308 22.35 -5.49 -8.39
N GLY A 309 21.45 -4.92 -9.20
CA GLY A 309 21.65 -4.59 -10.60
C GLY A 309 22.25 -3.21 -10.78
N ARG A 310 21.43 -2.17 -10.65
CA ARG A 310 21.83 -0.76 -10.77
C ARG A 310 21.43 0.00 -9.50
N GLY A 311 22.06 1.15 -9.26
CA GLY A 311 21.69 2.07 -8.20
C GLY A 311 22.40 1.87 -6.88
N ASP A 312 21.84 2.39 -5.81
CA ASP A 312 22.41 2.39 -4.45
C ASP A 312 21.52 1.59 -3.51
N SER A 313 21.96 0.37 -3.15
CA SER A 313 21.22 -0.53 -2.26
C SER A 313 21.05 -0.03 -0.82
N SER A 314 21.67 1.11 -0.46
CA SER A 314 21.39 1.78 0.82
C SER A 314 20.04 2.52 0.82
N GLN A 315 19.46 2.77 -0.36
CA GLN A 315 18.16 3.41 -0.49
C GLN A 315 17.03 2.45 -0.17
N SER A 316 15.93 2.98 0.39
CA SER A 316 14.77 2.19 0.77
C SER A 316 13.91 1.80 -0.42
N VAL A 317 13.84 2.62 -1.44
CA VAL A 317 13.09 2.37 -2.67
C VAL A 317 13.85 1.42 -3.60
N TRP A 318 13.17 0.39 -4.11
CA TRP A 318 13.79 -0.49 -5.09
C TRP A 318 12.79 -1.22 -5.99
N HIS A 319 13.31 -1.69 -7.15
CA HIS A 319 12.57 -2.36 -8.19
C HIS A 319 12.98 -3.82 -8.28
N LEU A 320 12.04 -4.73 -8.08
CA LEU A 320 12.19 -6.13 -8.42
C LEU A 320 11.89 -6.30 -9.92
N SER A 321 12.93 -6.41 -10.74
CA SER A 321 12.79 -6.66 -12.17
C SER A 321 12.36 -8.11 -12.41
N ASN A 322 11.13 -8.32 -12.87
CA ASN A 322 10.55 -9.65 -13.08
C ASN A 322 10.09 -9.87 -14.51
N TRP A 323 11.01 -9.83 -15.43
CA TRP A 323 10.77 -10.19 -16.84
C TRP A 323 11.94 -10.94 -17.44
N LEU A 324 11.65 -11.74 -18.46
CA LEU A 324 12.63 -12.49 -19.21
C LEU A 324 12.69 -12.01 -20.66
N SER A 325 13.91 -11.91 -21.18
CA SER A 325 14.13 -11.50 -22.56
C SER A 325 14.16 -12.70 -23.52
N SER A 326 13.73 -12.46 -24.74
CA SER A 326 13.97 -13.37 -25.86
C SER A 326 15.46 -13.41 -26.21
N ILE A 327 15.86 -14.33 -27.06
CA ILE A 327 17.25 -14.42 -27.59
C ILE A 327 17.67 -13.16 -28.39
N PHE A 328 16.71 -12.29 -28.72
CA PHE A 328 16.95 -11.02 -29.41
C PHE A 328 16.96 -9.81 -28.45
N GLY A 329 16.82 -10.04 -27.16
CA GLY A 329 16.78 -8.97 -26.14
C GLY A 329 15.46 -8.19 -26.08
N THR A 330 14.39 -8.72 -26.68
CA THR A 330 13.04 -8.14 -26.60
C THR A 330 12.20 -8.87 -25.56
N ALA A 331 11.12 -8.28 -25.10
CA ALA A 331 10.14 -8.93 -24.26
C ALA A 331 9.61 -10.22 -24.91
N ASP A 332 9.37 -11.26 -24.09
CA ASP A 332 8.91 -12.58 -24.56
C ASP A 332 7.59 -12.95 -23.84
N PRO A 333 6.43 -12.89 -24.54
CA PRO A 333 5.13 -13.13 -23.90
C PRO A 333 4.97 -14.56 -23.37
N TYR A 334 5.64 -15.53 -23.96
CA TYR A 334 5.55 -16.92 -23.46
C TYR A 334 6.29 -17.07 -22.13
N LYS A 335 7.44 -16.41 -21.99
CA LYS A 335 8.22 -16.41 -20.75
C LYS A 335 7.58 -15.52 -19.68
N ALA A 336 6.94 -14.41 -20.08
CA ALA A 336 6.22 -13.55 -19.17
C ALA A 336 5.12 -14.32 -18.42
N HIS A 337 4.34 -15.16 -19.14
CA HIS A 337 3.33 -16.01 -18.52
C HIS A 337 3.90 -16.92 -17.42
N GLU A 338 5.12 -17.46 -17.59
CA GLU A 338 5.75 -18.35 -16.62
C GLU A 338 6.21 -17.62 -15.33
N VAL A 339 6.67 -16.36 -15.48
CA VAL A 339 7.25 -15.62 -14.34
C VAL A 339 6.25 -14.64 -13.69
N ASN A 340 5.12 -14.37 -14.34
CA ASN A 340 4.06 -13.52 -13.82
C ASN A 340 2.94 -14.34 -13.13
N GLU A 341 3.00 -15.69 -13.18
CA GLU A 341 2.10 -16.54 -12.41
C GLU A 341 2.17 -16.22 -10.92
N TYR A 342 1.02 -16.19 -10.25
CA TYR A 342 0.87 -15.74 -8.87
C TYR A 342 1.87 -16.39 -7.90
N GLU A 343 1.92 -17.72 -7.88
CA GLU A 343 2.78 -18.44 -6.92
C GLU A 343 4.27 -18.19 -7.19
N PHE A 344 4.69 -18.17 -8.46
CA PHE A 344 6.08 -17.91 -8.80
C PHE A 344 6.49 -16.48 -8.41
N LEU A 345 5.69 -15.48 -8.82
CA LEU A 345 6.00 -14.08 -8.59
C LEU A 345 5.96 -13.73 -7.10
N LEU A 346 4.97 -14.25 -6.36
CA LEU A 346 4.86 -14.03 -4.92
C LEU A 346 6.06 -14.63 -4.17
N ASN A 347 6.37 -15.91 -4.43
CA ASN A 347 7.48 -16.59 -3.77
C ASN A 347 8.82 -15.90 -4.06
N ARG A 348 9.08 -15.51 -5.31
CA ARG A 348 10.27 -14.76 -5.69
C ARG A 348 10.34 -13.40 -4.99
N THR A 349 9.22 -12.72 -4.89
CA THR A 349 9.18 -11.40 -4.24
C THR A 349 9.45 -11.52 -2.74
N ILE A 350 8.87 -12.51 -2.07
CA ILE A 350 9.12 -12.80 -0.64
C ILE A 350 10.58 -13.21 -0.42
N GLU A 351 11.14 -14.09 -1.25
CA GLU A 351 12.55 -14.49 -1.18
C GLU A 351 13.49 -13.27 -1.31
N CYS A 352 13.22 -12.39 -2.26
CA CYS A 352 14.04 -11.18 -2.43
C CYS A 352 13.82 -10.18 -1.29
N TRP A 353 12.63 -10.09 -0.72
CA TRP A 353 12.37 -9.31 0.49
C TRP A 353 13.16 -9.83 1.70
N GLU A 354 13.16 -11.15 1.93
CA GLU A 354 13.97 -11.80 2.97
C GLU A 354 15.46 -11.51 2.80
N ILE A 355 16.01 -11.74 1.59
CA ILE A 355 17.43 -11.55 1.29
C ILE A 355 17.87 -10.10 1.49
N MET A 356 17.01 -9.13 1.09
CA MET A 356 17.34 -7.72 1.16
C MET A 356 16.92 -7.09 2.49
N ASP A 357 16.22 -7.82 3.37
CA ASP A 357 15.64 -7.34 4.63
C ASP A 357 14.80 -6.06 4.41
N ARG A 358 14.15 -6.00 3.25
CA ARG A 358 13.36 -4.82 2.82
C ARG A 358 12.37 -5.20 1.72
N ARG A 359 11.12 -4.74 1.89
CA ARG A 359 10.04 -4.91 0.92
C ARG A 359 10.38 -4.23 -0.42
N PRO A 360 10.14 -4.87 -1.59
CA PRO A 360 10.25 -4.16 -2.86
C PRO A 360 9.16 -3.10 -2.97
N THR A 361 9.57 -1.88 -3.31
CA THR A 361 8.64 -0.78 -3.59
C THR A 361 7.94 -1.02 -4.93
N PHE A 362 8.64 -1.61 -5.89
CA PHE A 362 8.09 -1.91 -7.20
C PHE A 362 8.34 -3.36 -7.59
N VAL A 363 7.31 -4.00 -8.12
CA VAL A 363 7.43 -5.28 -8.82
C VAL A 363 7.16 -5.01 -10.29
N ALA A 364 8.20 -5.07 -11.12
CA ALA A 364 8.13 -4.68 -12.52
C ALA A 364 8.03 -5.90 -13.44
N VAL A 365 7.08 -5.88 -14.37
CA VAL A 365 6.81 -6.98 -15.31
C VAL A 365 6.65 -6.50 -16.74
N ASP A 366 6.94 -7.38 -17.70
CA ASP A 366 6.39 -7.34 -19.05
C ASP A 366 5.07 -8.13 -19.09
N TYR A 367 4.18 -7.80 -20.02
CA TYR A 367 2.90 -8.48 -20.25
C TYR A 367 2.12 -8.70 -18.95
N TRP A 368 1.82 -7.59 -18.27
CA TRP A 368 1.10 -7.58 -17.00
C TRP A 368 -0.23 -8.36 -17.06
N GLU A 369 -0.84 -8.44 -18.24
CA GLU A 369 -2.10 -9.16 -18.51
C GLU A 369 -1.95 -10.68 -18.44
N ASP A 370 -0.73 -11.21 -18.65
CA ASP A 370 -0.43 -12.64 -18.66
C ASP A 370 -0.13 -13.19 -17.26
N GLY A 371 -0.47 -12.43 -16.20
CA GLY A 371 -0.20 -12.85 -14.84
C GLY A 371 -1.07 -12.15 -13.81
N GLU A 372 -0.63 -12.20 -12.58
CA GLU A 372 -1.39 -11.73 -11.42
C GLU A 372 -0.62 -10.72 -10.56
N ILE A 373 0.17 -9.85 -11.20
CA ILE A 373 1.01 -8.88 -10.49
C ILE A 373 0.23 -8.05 -9.46
N THR A 374 -0.98 -7.61 -9.81
CA THR A 374 -1.84 -6.82 -8.91
C THR A 374 -2.26 -7.65 -7.70
N ASN A 375 -2.67 -8.91 -7.88
CA ASN A 375 -3.02 -9.79 -6.76
C ASN A 375 -1.79 -10.08 -5.87
N VAL A 376 -0.62 -10.26 -6.47
CA VAL A 376 0.64 -10.41 -5.73
C VAL A 376 0.92 -9.18 -4.88
N THR A 377 0.84 -7.97 -5.44
CA THR A 377 1.11 -6.74 -4.68
C THR A 377 0.06 -6.47 -3.60
N ILE A 378 -1.23 -6.81 -3.84
CA ILE A 378 -2.28 -6.78 -2.81
C ILE A 378 -1.94 -7.73 -1.66
N THR A 379 -1.47 -8.94 -1.95
CA THR A 379 -1.06 -9.91 -0.92
C THR A 379 0.11 -9.37 -0.10
N LEU A 380 1.15 -8.87 -0.78
CA LEU A 380 2.33 -8.29 -0.12
C LEU A 380 1.98 -7.10 0.77
N ASN A 381 1.09 -6.22 0.32
CA ASN A 381 0.66 -5.04 1.09
C ASN A 381 -0.25 -5.38 2.28
N LYS A 382 -0.74 -6.61 2.40
CA LYS A 382 -1.43 -7.12 3.60
C LYS A 382 -0.47 -7.74 4.62
N MET A 383 0.78 -8.01 4.25
CA MET A 383 1.82 -8.53 5.11
C MET A 383 2.60 -7.37 5.74
N GLU A 384 3.02 -7.52 6.99
CA GLU A 384 3.94 -6.56 7.64
C GLU A 384 5.40 -6.99 7.45
N ASN A 385 5.66 -8.31 7.48
CA ASN A 385 6.98 -8.91 7.34
C ASN A 385 6.96 -10.06 6.34
N TRP A 386 8.13 -10.39 5.81
CA TRP A 386 8.30 -11.46 4.83
C TRP A 386 7.99 -12.88 5.40
N ASP A 387 8.05 -13.05 6.71
CA ASP A 387 7.77 -14.30 7.43
C ASP A 387 6.35 -14.40 8.00
N ASP A 388 5.48 -13.45 7.70
CA ASP A 388 4.07 -13.51 8.06
C ASP A 388 3.36 -14.67 7.33
N GLU A 389 2.25 -15.14 7.91
CA GLU A 389 1.37 -16.07 7.21
C GLU A 389 0.83 -15.41 5.92
N ILE A 390 1.04 -16.06 4.79
CA ILE A 390 0.60 -15.54 3.49
C ILE A 390 -0.93 -15.42 3.49
N PRO A 391 -1.48 -14.21 3.28
CA PRO A 391 -2.92 -14.02 3.18
C PRO A 391 -3.56 -14.86 2.08
N ALA A 392 -4.86 -15.14 2.22
CA ALA A 392 -5.60 -15.82 1.16
C ALA A 392 -5.49 -15.04 -0.16
N HIS A 393 -5.40 -15.77 -1.26
CA HIS A 393 -5.38 -15.20 -2.61
C HIS A 393 -6.57 -14.22 -2.80
N PRO A 394 -6.35 -12.98 -3.25
CA PRO A 394 -7.37 -11.95 -3.42
C PRO A 394 -8.51 -12.33 -4.38
#